data_4d22b94fd8fed837c5ee6afb5264392c
#
_entry.id   4d22b94fd8fed837c5ee6afb5264392c
#
_cell.length_a   1.000
_cell.length_b   1.000
_cell.length_c   1.000
_cell.angle_alpha   90.00
_cell.angle_beta   90.00
_cell.angle_gamma   90.00
#
_symmetry.space_group_name_H-M   'P 1'
#
loop_
_entity.id
_entity.type
_entity.pdbx_description
1 polymer ?
#
loop_
_entity_poly.entity_id
_entity_poly.type
_entity_poly.pdbx_seq_one_letter_code
_entity_poly.pdbx_strand_id
1 'polypeptide(L)'
;MLNIDKYLSVTWRMGGRCYPFLDCYGIVHEIRRDLNLPEWPAFEGIIQEDSQMDLAARELMLSVEQCKASHGVVAACYKSGMVTHVGIVVEINGLLHVIESNPKSNVTILPIGRFERRYAKVEYYQ
;
A
#
# COMPACT_ATOMS: atom_id res chain seq x y z
N MET A 1 10.61 -1.64 15.78
CA MET A 1 9.64 -2.68 15.42
C MET A 1 8.29 -2.05 15.08
N LEU A 2 7.65 -2.53 14.02
CA LEU A 2 6.36 -2.00 13.61
C LEU A 2 5.26 -2.42 14.60
N ASN A 3 4.46 -1.44 15.05
CA ASN A 3 3.33 -1.73 15.93
C ASN A 3 2.10 -2.11 15.08
N ILE A 4 1.92 -3.41 14.88
CA ILE A 4 0.82 -3.94 14.06
C ILE A 4 -0.54 -3.51 14.63
N ASP A 5 -0.70 -3.50 15.94
CA ASP A 5 -1.97 -3.17 16.58
C ASP A 5 -2.45 -1.75 16.21
N LYS A 6 -1.54 -0.83 16.01
CA LYS A 6 -1.88 0.53 15.56
C LYS A 6 -2.71 0.50 14.28
N TYR A 7 -2.33 -0.37 13.33
CA TYR A 7 -2.97 -0.38 12.01
C TYR A 7 -4.28 -1.14 12.00
N LEU A 8 -4.49 -2.07 12.94
CA LEU A 8 -5.77 -2.77 13.07
C LEU A 8 -6.91 -1.84 13.47
N SER A 9 -6.60 -0.67 14.03
CA SER A 9 -7.60 0.34 14.39
C SER A 9 -7.91 1.33 13.27
N VAL A 10 -7.26 1.19 12.11
CA VAL A 10 -7.49 2.08 10.97
C VAL A 10 -8.84 1.80 10.35
N THR A 11 -9.57 2.89 10.04
CA THR A 11 -10.81 2.84 9.29
C THR A 11 -10.53 3.37 7.88
N TRP A 12 -10.98 2.65 6.86
CA TRP A 12 -10.84 3.12 5.48
C TRP A 12 -11.70 4.36 5.27
N ARG A 13 -11.10 5.38 4.65
CA ARG A 13 -11.82 6.58 4.22
C ARG A 13 -11.23 7.03 2.88
N MET A 14 -12.10 7.29 1.91
CA MET A 14 -11.66 7.75 0.58
C MET A 14 -10.76 8.99 0.72
N GLY A 15 -9.57 8.92 0.12
CA GLY A 15 -8.59 9.99 0.18
C GLY A 15 -7.91 10.18 1.55
N GLY A 16 -8.14 9.27 2.50
CA GLY A 16 -7.62 9.40 3.87
C GLY A 16 -6.10 9.37 3.94
N ARG A 17 -5.51 10.37 4.57
CA ARG A 17 -4.06 10.52 4.77
C ARG A 17 -3.67 10.75 6.22
N CYS A 18 -4.65 10.89 7.11
CA CYS A 18 -4.41 11.14 8.53
C CYS A 18 -4.93 9.99 9.37
N TYR A 19 -4.04 9.34 10.11
CA TYR A 19 -4.42 8.28 11.07
C TYR A 19 -5.51 8.79 12.01
N PRO A 20 -6.58 8.05 12.31
CA PRO A 20 -6.81 6.64 11.96
C PRO A 20 -7.62 6.42 10.67
N PHE A 21 -7.80 7.43 9.83
CA PHE A 21 -8.61 7.35 8.61
C PHE A 21 -7.68 7.33 7.39
N LEU A 22 -7.43 6.13 6.85
CA LEU A 22 -6.45 5.93 5.79
C LEU A 22 -7.03 5.08 4.68
N ASP A 23 -6.88 5.52 3.42
CA ASP A 23 -7.17 4.67 2.27
C ASP A 23 -5.97 3.77 1.95
N CYS A 24 -5.96 3.10 0.81
CA CYS A 24 -4.89 2.15 0.48
C CYS A 24 -3.52 2.83 0.42
N TYR A 25 -3.42 4.01 -0.16
CA TYR A 25 -2.15 4.72 -0.19
C TYR A 25 -1.83 5.39 1.15
N GLY A 26 -2.85 5.86 1.85
CA GLY A 26 -2.67 6.47 3.17
C GLY A 26 -1.99 5.55 4.16
N ILE A 27 -2.40 4.27 4.21
CA ILE A 27 -1.78 3.33 5.13
C ILE A 27 -0.34 2.99 4.71
N VAL A 28 -0.08 2.91 3.42
CA VAL A 28 1.28 2.72 2.91
C VAL A 28 2.18 3.87 3.33
N HIS A 29 1.72 5.10 3.15
CA HIS A 29 2.46 6.30 3.50
C HIS A 29 2.74 6.36 5.01
N GLU A 30 1.74 6.04 5.82
CA GLU A 30 1.86 6.02 7.28
C GLU A 30 2.87 4.97 7.76
N ILE A 31 2.77 3.75 7.25
CA ILE A 31 3.68 2.67 7.65
C ILE A 31 5.11 2.96 7.22
N ARG A 32 5.32 3.48 6.01
CA ARG A 32 6.65 3.85 5.55
C ARG A 32 7.29 4.88 6.48
N ARG A 33 6.51 5.86 6.93
CA ARG A 33 6.99 6.85 7.90
C ARG A 33 7.34 6.20 9.23
N ASP A 34 6.49 5.31 9.73
CA ASP A 34 6.74 4.61 11.00
C ASP A 34 7.97 3.69 10.92
N LEU A 35 8.31 3.19 9.73
CA LEU A 35 9.50 2.40 9.50
C LEU A 35 10.75 3.24 9.21
N ASN A 36 10.63 4.57 9.23
CA ASN A 36 11.73 5.50 8.92
C ASN A 36 12.29 5.30 7.51
N LEU A 37 11.44 4.93 6.56
CA LEU A 37 11.82 4.79 5.16
C LEU A 37 11.77 6.15 4.45
N PRO A 38 12.47 6.31 3.30
CA PRO A 38 12.38 7.55 2.53
C PRO A 38 10.93 7.91 2.23
N GLU A 39 10.60 9.17 2.45
CA GLU A 39 9.23 9.64 2.29
C GLU A 39 8.86 9.75 0.81
N TRP A 40 7.71 9.16 0.46
CA TRP A 40 7.09 9.34 -0.84
C TRP A 40 6.07 10.47 -0.76
N PRO A 41 5.69 11.09 -1.91
CA PRO A 41 4.66 12.13 -1.91
C PRO A 41 3.37 11.63 -1.26
N ALA A 42 2.68 12.52 -0.53
CA ALA A 42 1.42 12.14 0.13
C ALA A 42 0.27 11.97 -0.86
N PHE A 43 0.36 12.57 -2.04
CA PHE A 43 -0.71 12.56 -3.06
C PHE A 43 -2.06 12.96 -2.47
N GLU A 44 -2.07 14.04 -1.69
CA GLU A 44 -3.32 14.55 -1.13
C GLU A 44 -4.29 14.90 -2.26
N GLY A 45 -5.56 14.51 -2.08
CA GLY A 45 -6.58 14.73 -3.08
C GLY A 45 -6.66 13.67 -4.17
N ILE A 46 -5.71 12.72 -4.24
CA ILE A 46 -5.77 11.61 -5.18
C ILE A 46 -6.55 10.46 -4.54
N ILE A 47 -7.50 9.93 -5.28
CA ILE A 47 -8.34 8.81 -4.81
C ILE A 47 -8.24 7.64 -5.79
N GLN A 48 -8.79 6.48 -5.40
CA GLN A 48 -8.71 5.24 -6.20
C GLN A 48 -9.65 5.23 -7.41
N GLU A 49 -10.38 6.31 -7.65
CA GLU A 49 -11.38 6.37 -8.72
C GLU A 49 -10.87 7.14 -9.95
N ASP A 50 -11.51 6.90 -11.09
CA ASP A 50 -11.33 7.65 -12.34
C ASP A 50 -9.88 7.70 -12.82
N SER A 51 -9.16 6.60 -12.67
CA SER A 51 -7.75 6.49 -13.10
C SER A 51 -6.78 7.44 -12.41
N GLN A 52 -7.20 8.18 -11.40
CA GLN A 52 -6.33 9.11 -10.68
C GLN A 52 -5.15 8.37 -10.05
N MET A 53 -5.43 7.23 -9.44
CA MET A 53 -4.39 6.43 -8.79
C MET A 53 -3.38 5.89 -9.80
N ASP A 54 -3.85 5.41 -10.96
CA ASP A 54 -2.95 4.90 -11.99
C ASP A 54 -2.03 6.00 -12.50
N LEU A 55 -2.54 7.20 -12.77
CA LEU A 55 -1.74 8.33 -13.22
C LEU A 55 -0.69 8.72 -12.19
N ALA A 56 -1.08 8.82 -10.92
CA ALA A 56 -0.15 9.14 -9.83
C ALA A 56 0.93 8.05 -9.69
N ALA A 57 0.54 6.78 -9.77
CA ALA A 57 1.47 5.66 -9.68
C ALA A 57 2.48 5.68 -10.83
N ARG A 58 2.02 5.91 -12.06
CA ARG A 58 2.90 5.97 -13.23
C ARG A 58 3.94 7.09 -13.10
N GLU A 59 3.52 8.23 -12.60
CA GLU A 59 4.42 9.34 -12.35
C GLU A 59 5.47 8.98 -11.30
N LEU A 60 5.04 8.40 -10.18
CA LEU A 60 5.95 8.00 -9.10
C LEU A 60 6.94 6.94 -9.56
N MET A 61 6.50 6.00 -10.40
CA MET A 61 7.36 4.93 -10.92
C MET A 61 8.57 5.44 -11.69
N LEU A 62 8.53 6.67 -12.18
CA LEU A 62 9.69 7.28 -12.86
C LEU A 62 10.82 7.63 -11.88
N SER A 63 10.52 7.74 -10.60
CA SER A 63 11.49 8.16 -9.58
C SER A 63 11.77 7.10 -8.51
N VAL A 64 11.13 5.93 -8.58
CA VAL A 64 11.35 4.83 -7.64
C VAL A 64 11.84 3.60 -8.40
N GLU A 65 12.33 2.61 -7.68
CA GLU A 65 12.94 1.43 -8.28
C GLU A 65 12.06 0.21 -8.10
N GLN A 66 11.80 -0.49 -9.21
CA GLN A 66 11.12 -1.79 -9.14
C GLN A 66 12.06 -2.83 -8.55
N CYS A 67 11.55 -3.68 -7.67
CA CYS A 67 12.36 -4.61 -6.91
C CYS A 67 11.59 -5.90 -6.63
N LYS A 68 12.24 -6.81 -5.92
CA LYS A 68 11.58 -8.01 -5.39
C LYS A 68 10.85 -7.67 -4.11
N ALA A 69 9.85 -8.48 -3.76
CA ALA A 69 9.15 -8.34 -2.50
C ALA A 69 10.14 -8.48 -1.34
N SER A 70 10.11 -7.51 -0.45
CA SER A 70 10.91 -7.50 0.77
C SER A 70 10.27 -6.53 1.77
N HIS A 71 10.73 -6.58 3.01
CA HIS A 71 10.18 -5.71 4.07
C HIS A 71 10.29 -4.24 3.69
N GLY A 72 9.17 -3.52 3.79
CA GLY A 72 9.11 -2.07 3.57
C GLY A 72 8.80 -1.64 2.14
N VAL A 73 8.80 -2.57 1.17
CA VAL A 73 8.51 -2.20 -0.22
C VAL A 73 7.00 -2.08 -0.44
N VAL A 74 6.63 -1.31 -1.46
CA VAL A 74 5.22 -1.06 -1.79
C VAL A 74 4.79 -1.99 -2.91
N ALA A 75 3.63 -2.62 -2.72
CA ALA A 75 3.01 -3.47 -3.72
C ALA A 75 2.02 -2.65 -4.55
N ALA A 76 2.24 -2.59 -5.86
CA ALA A 76 1.31 -1.98 -6.80
C ALA A 76 0.48 -3.07 -7.45
N CYS A 77 -0.84 -2.99 -7.29
CA CYS A 77 -1.77 -4.02 -7.73
C CYS A 77 -2.51 -3.56 -8.98
N TYR A 78 -2.48 -4.40 -10.00
CA TYR A 78 -3.03 -4.10 -11.32
C TYR A 78 -4.34 -4.83 -11.58
N LYS A 79 -5.27 -4.11 -12.21
CA LYS A 79 -6.50 -4.65 -12.74
C LYS A 79 -6.73 -4.00 -14.08
N SER A 80 -6.92 -4.83 -15.13
CA SER A 80 -7.11 -4.33 -16.50
C SER A 80 -5.99 -3.37 -16.95
N GLY A 81 -4.75 -3.68 -16.59
CA GLY A 81 -3.57 -2.91 -16.98
C GLY A 81 -3.36 -1.61 -16.21
N MET A 82 -4.18 -1.32 -15.22
CA MET A 82 -4.10 -0.09 -14.43
C MET A 82 -3.82 -0.40 -12.97
N VAL A 83 -3.03 0.46 -12.32
CA VAL A 83 -2.84 0.39 -10.87
C VAL A 83 -4.12 0.87 -10.19
N THR A 84 -4.77 -0.05 -9.47
CA THR A 84 -6.04 0.22 -8.80
C THR A 84 -5.95 0.13 -7.28
N HIS A 85 -4.84 -0.38 -6.76
CA HIS A 85 -4.67 -0.60 -5.33
C HIS A 85 -3.20 -0.70 -4.98
N VAL A 86 -2.86 -0.37 -3.74
CA VAL A 86 -1.50 -0.54 -3.21
C VAL A 86 -1.56 -1.14 -1.81
N GLY A 87 -0.49 -1.82 -1.44
CA GLY A 87 -0.28 -2.30 -0.08
C GLY A 87 1.19 -2.16 0.27
N ILE A 88 1.54 -2.49 1.50
CA ILE A 88 2.94 -2.45 1.93
C ILE A 88 3.36 -3.81 2.46
N VAL A 89 4.55 -4.25 2.05
CA VAL A 89 5.10 -5.52 2.48
C VAL A 89 5.80 -5.35 3.82
N VAL A 90 5.47 -6.20 4.77
CA VAL A 90 6.13 -6.23 6.08
C VAL A 90 6.49 -7.66 6.45
N GLU A 91 7.59 -7.83 7.16
CA GLU A 91 7.99 -9.13 7.68
C GLU A 91 7.38 -9.31 9.07
N ILE A 92 6.64 -10.40 9.27
CA ILE A 92 6.04 -10.77 10.54
C ILE A 92 6.46 -12.20 10.83
N ASN A 93 7.18 -12.41 11.92
CA ASN A 93 7.67 -13.73 12.34
C ASN A 93 8.46 -14.44 11.21
N GLY A 94 9.29 -13.68 10.50
CA GLY A 94 10.14 -14.23 9.43
C GLY A 94 9.45 -14.46 8.10
N LEU A 95 8.16 -14.12 7.98
CA LEU A 95 7.40 -14.32 6.76
C LEU A 95 6.88 -12.99 6.22
N LEU A 96 6.88 -12.85 4.90
CA LEU A 96 6.37 -11.63 4.26
C LEU A 96 4.85 -11.63 4.25
N HIS A 97 4.29 -10.50 4.68
CA HIS A 97 2.87 -10.22 4.65
C HIS A 97 2.64 -8.89 3.96
N VAL A 98 1.42 -8.64 3.51
CA VAL A 98 1.03 -7.34 2.97
C VAL A 98 -0.05 -6.75 3.86
N ILE A 99 0.17 -5.51 4.30
CA ILE A 99 -0.84 -4.72 5.01
C ILE A 99 -1.49 -3.80 3.99
N GLU A 100 -2.81 -3.80 3.96
CA GLU A 100 -3.59 -2.98 3.03
C GLU A 100 -4.83 -2.42 3.70
N SER A 101 -5.28 -1.25 3.26
CA SER A 101 -6.55 -0.67 3.67
C SER A 101 -7.52 -0.69 2.49
N ASN A 102 -8.75 -1.16 2.71
CA ASN A 102 -9.74 -1.25 1.64
C ASN A 102 -11.14 -1.00 2.19
N PRO A 103 -12.10 -0.62 1.31
CA PRO A 103 -13.44 -0.20 1.77
C PRO A 103 -14.24 -1.27 2.51
N LYS A 104 -14.03 -2.54 2.18
CA LYS A 104 -14.87 -3.62 2.72
C LYS A 104 -14.41 -4.09 4.09
N SER A 105 -13.10 -4.13 4.31
CA SER A 105 -12.52 -4.80 5.48
C SER A 105 -11.73 -3.85 6.37
N ASN A 106 -11.64 -2.58 6.01
CA ASN A 106 -10.71 -1.64 6.58
C ASN A 106 -9.27 -2.14 6.39
N VAL A 107 -8.66 -2.78 7.35
CA VAL A 107 -7.29 -3.28 7.22
C VAL A 107 -7.26 -4.80 7.16
N THR A 108 -6.51 -5.33 6.20
CA THR A 108 -6.18 -6.75 6.15
C THR A 108 -4.67 -6.92 6.18
N ILE A 109 -4.24 -8.04 6.76
CA ILE A 109 -2.84 -8.45 6.82
C ILE A 109 -2.80 -9.88 6.31
N LEU A 110 -2.27 -10.08 5.11
CA LEU A 110 -2.27 -11.38 4.45
C LEU A 110 -0.85 -11.85 4.14
N PRO A 111 -0.58 -13.16 4.23
CA PRO A 111 0.65 -13.70 3.66
C PRO A 111 0.76 -13.30 2.20
N ILE A 112 1.98 -13.00 1.75
CA ILE A 112 2.19 -12.37 0.44
C ILE A 112 1.65 -13.20 -0.72
N GLY A 113 1.81 -14.51 -0.71
CA GLY A 113 1.29 -15.36 -1.78
C GLY A 113 -0.23 -15.31 -1.88
N ARG A 114 -0.89 -15.22 -0.74
CA ARG A 114 -2.35 -15.12 -0.69
C ARG A 114 -2.83 -13.75 -1.18
N PHE A 115 -2.10 -12.71 -0.86
CA PHE A 115 -2.36 -11.37 -1.37
C PHE A 115 -2.22 -11.32 -2.89
N GLU A 116 -1.14 -11.87 -3.43
CA GLU A 116 -0.86 -11.84 -4.88
C GLU A 116 -1.95 -12.53 -5.70
N ARG A 117 -2.53 -13.59 -5.18
CA ARG A 117 -3.59 -14.34 -5.91
C ARG A 117 -4.88 -13.54 -6.11
N ARG A 118 -5.03 -12.41 -5.44
CA ARG A 118 -6.24 -11.57 -5.55
C ARG A 118 -6.19 -10.61 -6.74
N TYR A 119 -5.03 -10.48 -7.40
CA TYR A 119 -4.82 -9.48 -8.44
C TYR A 119 -4.24 -10.13 -9.70
N ALA A 120 -4.52 -9.49 -10.86
CA ALA A 120 -3.99 -9.97 -12.14
C ALA A 120 -2.45 -9.84 -12.19
N LYS A 121 -1.92 -8.79 -11.58
CA LYS A 121 -0.48 -8.56 -11.50
C LYS A 121 -0.17 -7.72 -10.27
N VAL A 122 0.95 -8.04 -9.61
CA VAL A 122 1.48 -7.24 -8.50
C VAL A 122 2.96 -6.97 -8.79
N GLU A 123 3.37 -5.72 -8.68
CA GLU A 123 4.77 -5.31 -8.80
C GLU A 123 5.19 -4.58 -7.53
N TYR A 124 6.48 -4.65 -7.19
CA TYR A 124 7.00 -4.08 -5.96
C TYR A 124 7.98 -2.97 -6.24
N TYR A 125 7.97 -1.92 -5.41
CA TYR A 125 8.79 -0.72 -5.59
C TYR A 125 9.38 -0.27 -4.26
N GLN A 126 10.60 0.22 -4.32
CA GLN A 126 11.30 0.76 -3.16
C GLN A 126 11.73 2.21 -3.35
#